data_fe25f081521ba6b3523f4664a1df5af5
#
_entry.id   fe25f081521ba6b3523f4664a1df5af5
#
_cell.length_a   1.000
_cell.length_b   1.000
_cell.length_c   1.000
_cell.angle_alpha   90.00
_cell.angle_beta   90.00
_cell.angle_gamma   90.00
#
_symmetry.space_group_name_H-M   'P 1'
#
loop_
_entity.id
_entity.type
_entity.pdbx_description
1 polymer ?
#
loop_
_entity_poly.entity_id
_entity_poly.type
_entity_poly.pdbx_seq_one_letter_code
_entity_poly.pdbx_strand_id
1 'polypeptide(L)'
;MKNLYVLLGALSLTVAALVLFATRNTGRAESAHVESGSTAFIKSPIVMKGDKYCGTDDRPATIAAQEDDRAVKLKQRSALGLTADQNVTGGVVNVYFHVLTDGTNGDLRQSDIDSQIRVLNNAYAPWGWAFNLASVDRTVNVDWFNDCYSNERAMKNALHQGSAQDLNIYSCVPGPYLGYSTFPSSYRRQPGLDGVVILYSSLPDGSETNYNEGDTATHEIGHWFGLYHTFQGGCSKKGDYVDDTPAERSPAFECPVGRDTCTGIRYPGLDPIENFMDYTYDSCMFQFTSGQDARMDEMFTLYRAGQ
;
A
#
# COMPACT_ATOMS: atom_id res chain seq x y z
N MET A 1 -31.24 -63.66 -4.91
CA MET A 1 -31.88 -64.33 -3.77
C MET A 1 -31.96 -63.37 -2.63
N LYS A 2 -33.19 -62.86 -2.38
CA LYS A 2 -33.90 -62.77 -1.07
C LYS A 2 -33.23 -61.87 -0.03
N ASN A 3 -33.82 -60.90 0.66
CA ASN A 3 -35.21 -60.36 0.89
C ASN A 3 -34.93 -59.02 1.63
N LEU A 4 -35.49 -57.93 1.30
CA LEU A 4 -36.76 -57.27 1.61
C LEU A 4 -37.30 -57.52 3.01
N TYR A 5 -37.29 -56.47 3.87
CA TYR A 5 -38.37 -56.19 4.83
C TYR A 5 -38.53 -54.69 5.10
N VAL A 6 -39.73 -54.24 4.83
CA VAL A 6 -40.34 -52.95 5.19
C VAL A 6 -40.99 -53.14 6.57
N LEU A 7 -40.96 -52.11 7.41
CA LEU A 7 -42.00 -51.98 8.46
C LEU A 7 -42.26 -50.49 8.73
N LEU A 8 -43.53 -50.15 8.51
CA LEU A 8 -44.25 -48.92 8.88
C LEU A 8 -44.65 -48.94 10.35
N GLY A 9 -44.88 -47.77 10.96
CA GLY A 9 -45.60 -47.55 12.22
C GLY A 9 -45.55 -46.08 12.57
N ALA A 10 -46.47 -45.28 12.19
CA ALA A 10 -47.79 -44.86 12.67
C ALA A 10 -47.76 -44.05 13.98
N LEU A 11 -47.96 -42.75 13.86
CA LEU A 11 -49.01 -41.86 14.35
C LEU A 11 -49.30 -41.81 15.87
N SER A 12 -49.14 -40.64 16.48
CA SER A 12 -50.04 -40.17 17.54
C SER A 12 -50.05 -38.65 17.62
N LEU A 13 -51.20 -38.06 17.30
CA LEU A 13 -51.63 -36.69 17.64
C LEU A 13 -52.00 -36.63 19.14
N THR A 14 -51.64 -35.55 19.81
CA THR A 14 -52.40 -35.04 20.94
C THR A 14 -52.57 -33.52 20.85
N VAL A 15 -53.79 -33.12 20.66
CA VAL A 15 -54.33 -31.77 20.74
C VAL A 15 -54.66 -31.50 22.21
N ALA A 16 -54.26 -30.37 22.72
CA ALA A 16 -54.88 -29.79 23.91
C ALA A 16 -55.04 -28.29 23.74
N ALA A 17 -56.26 -27.88 23.84
CA ALA A 17 -56.74 -26.52 23.62
C ALA A 17 -56.92 -25.75 24.94
N LEU A 18 -56.90 -24.42 24.75
CA LEU A 18 -57.62 -23.36 25.47
C LEU A 18 -57.26 -23.05 26.94
N VAL A 19 -56.98 -21.76 27.21
CA VAL A 19 -58.00 -20.83 27.80
C VAL A 19 -57.54 -19.38 27.63
N LEU A 20 -58.43 -18.56 27.08
CA LEU A 20 -58.38 -17.10 27.05
C LEU A 20 -58.55 -16.49 28.45
N PHE A 21 -57.78 -15.43 28.74
CA PHE A 21 -58.26 -14.34 29.58
C PHE A 21 -57.92 -13.00 28.91
N ALA A 22 -58.97 -12.31 28.53
CA ALA A 22 -58.94 -10.93 28.09
C ALA A 22 -59.04 -9.99 29.29
N THR A 23 -58.09 -9.09 29.43
CA THR A 23 -58.30 -7.87 30.20
C THR A 23 -58.05 -6.68 29.28
N ARG A 24 -59.13 -5.95 29.03
CA ARG A 24 -59.10 -4.64 28.39
C ARG A 24 -58.39 -3.64 29.31
N ASN A 25 -57.40 -2.93 28.79
CA ASN A 25 -57.04 -1.64 29.32
C ASN A 25 -56.95 -0.65 28.19
N THR A 26 -57.78 0.36 28.22
CA THR A 26 -57.87 1.47 27.28
C THR A 26 -56.79 2.49 27.63
N GLY A 27 -55.81 2.65 26.79
CA GLY A 27 -54.79 3.68 26.87
C GLY A 27 -54.47 4.18 25.46
N ARG A 28 -54.93 5.35 25.22
CA ARG A 28 -54.66 6.38 24.21
C ARG A 28 -53.45 6.14 23.30
N ALA A 29 -53.69 6.05 22.01
CA ALA A 29 -52.69 6.03 20.98
C ALA A 29 -52.02 7.42 20.87
N GLU A 30 -50.78 7.49 21.22
CA GLU A 30 -49.89 8.59 20.89
C GLU A 30 -49.03 8.14 19.66
N SER A 31 -49.21 8.81 18.53
CA SER A 31 -48.51 8.54 17.30
C SER A 31 -47.06 8.96 17.49
N ALA A 32 -46.17 8.00 17.71
CA ALA A 32 -44.73 8.22 17.56
C ALA A 32 -44.39 8.24 16.09
N HIS A 33 -44.05 9.40 15.55
CA HIS A 33 -43.30 9.54 14.31
C HIS A 33 -41.96 8.81 14.48
N VAL A 34 -41.80 7.71 13.77
CA VAL A 34 -40.49 7.12 13.54
C VAL A 34 -39.81 7.99 12.50
N GLU A 35 -38.99 8.93 12.95
CA GLU A 35 -37.99 9.54 12.13
C GLU A 35 -36.96 8.47 11.78
N SER A 36 -36.91 8.07 10.51
CA SER A 36 -35.86 7.33 9.89
C SER A 36 -34.59 8.21 9.88
N GLY A 37 -33.95 8.27 11.03
CA GLY A 37 -32.59 8.86 11.13
C GLY A 37 -31.59 7.89 10.54
N SER A 38 -31.34 8.01 9.25
CA SER A 38 -30.08 7.53 8.66
C SER A 38 -28.94 8.32 9.32
N THR A 39 -28.41 7.81 10.42
CA THR A 39 -27.11 8.25 10.91
C THR A 39 -26.06 7.70 9.96
N ALA A 40 -25.79 8.45 8.90
CA ALA A 40 -24.52 8.35 8.21
C ALA A 40 -23.44 8.60 9.29
N PHE A 41 -22.76 7.54 9.69
CA PHE A 41 -21.52 7.67 10.45
C PHE A 41 -20.54 8.38 9.52
N ILE A 42 -20.46 9.71 9.64
CA ILE A 42 -19.33 10.47 9.14
C ILE A 42 -18.16 9.98 9.99
N LYS A 43 -17.44 8.98 9.47
CA LYS A 43 -16.13 8.62 10.02
C LYS A 43 -15.31 9.91 9.96
N SER A 44 -14.95 10.45 11.11
CA SER A 44 -13.98 11.55 11.18
C SER A 44 -12.76 11.12 10.38
N PRO A 45 -12.19 12.00 9.55
CA PRO A 45 -10.94 11.69 8.85
C PRO A 45 -9.94 11.18 9.88
N ILE A 46 -9.16 10.16 9.51
CA ILE A 46 -8.07 9.67 10.34
C ILE A 46 -7.10 10.84 10.45
N VAL A 47 -7.13 11.54 11.59
CA VAL A 47 -6.19 12.62 11.86
C VAL A 47 -4.85 11.96 12.12
N MET A 48 -4.02 11.93 11.11
CA MET A 48 -2.62 11.50 11.20
C MET A 48 -1.91 12.43 12.19
N LYS A 49 -1.76 11.99 13.43
CA LYS A 49 -1.18 12.75 14.51
C LYS A 49 0.30 12.44 14.60
N GLY A 50 1.12 13.25 13.89
CA GLY A 50 2.59 13.21 13.96
C GLY A 50 3.25 12.66 12.70
N ASP A 51 4.34 13.21 12.37
CA ASP A 51 5.33 13.20 11.30
C ASP A 51 5.72 11.85 10.63
N LYS A 52 4.81 10.91 10.41
CA LYS A 52 5.11 9.64 9.75
C LYS A 52 4.09 9.30 8.68
N TYR A 53 4.32 9.84 7.50
CA TYR A 53 3.51 9.55 6.32
C TYR A 53 3.83 8.18 5.70
N CYS A 54 5.10 7.77 5.74
CA CYS A 54 5.57 6.47 5.28
C CYS A 54 6.11 5.63 6.44
N GLY A 55 5.74 4.37 6.49
CA GLY A 55 6.18 3.40 7.50
C GLY A 55 7.33 2.49 7.06
N THR A 56 7.88 2.72 5.88
CA THR A 56 9.04 1.98 5.36
C THR A 56 10.26 2.16 6.26
N ASP A 57 10.97 1.07 6.55
CA ASP A 57 12.13 1.09 7.47
C ASP A 57 13.35 1.76 6.82
N ASP A 58 13.44 3.05 6.94
CA ASP A 58 14.49 3.93 6.44
C ASP A 58 15.59 4.26 7.48
N ARG A 59 15.62 3.52 8.58
CA ARG A 59 16.64 3.76 9.63
C ARG A 59 18.06 3.65 9.05
N PRO A 60 19.00 4.53 9.50
CA PRO A 60 20.38 4.56 8.97
C PRO A 60 21.06 3.20 8.96
N ALA A 61 20.84 2.36 9.96
CA ALA A 61 21.42 1.02 10.01
C ALA A 61 20.82 0.09 8.94
N THR A 62 19.54 0.18 8.66
CA THR A 62 18.86 -0.58 7.61
C THR A 62 19.37 -0.16 6.24
N ILE A 63 19.44 1.13 5.98
CA ILE A 63 20.00 1.69 4.74
C ILE A 63 21.45 1.26 4.53
N ALA A 64 22.29 1.39 5.55
CA ALA A 64 23.70 0.99 5.45
C ALA A 64 23.83 -0.51 5.10
N ALA A 65 23.04 -1.38 5.73
CA ALA A 65 23.06 -2.81 5.44
C ALA A 65 22.60 -3.12 3.99
N GLN A 66 21.64 -2.38 3.47
CA GLN A 66 21.20 -2.53 2.08
C GLN A 66 22.26 -2.09 1.10
N GLU A 67 22.92 -0.96 1.33
CA GLU A 67 23.99 -0.47 0.47
C GLU A 67 25.23 -1.36 0.51
N ASP A 68 25.57 -1.96 1.66
CA ASP A 68 26.63 -2.96 1.77
C ASP A 68 26.29 -4.21 0.94
N ASP A 69 25.07 -4.73 1.03
CA ASP A 69 24.63 -5.88 0.22
C ASP A 69 24.62 -5.54 -1.29
N ARG A 70 24.12 -4.35 -1.64
CA ARG A 70 24.18 -3.84 -3.01
C ARG A 70 25.61 -3.80 -3.56
N ALA A 71 26.56 -3.25 -2.79
CA ALA A 71 27.95 -3.19 -3.19
C ALA A 71 28.56 -4.58 -3.41
N VAL A 72 28.21 -5.56 -2.57
CA VAL A 72 28.62 -6.97 -2.75
C VAL A 72 28.06 -7.54 -4.06
N LYS A 73 26.78 -7.34 -4.35
CA LYS A 73 26.16 -7.83 -5.59
C LYS A 73 26.75 -7.18 -6.83
N LEU A 74 26.99 -5.86 -6.82
CA LEU A 74 27.64 -5.16 -7.93
C LEU A 74 29.06 -5.71 -8.18
N LYS A 75 29.83 -5.96 -7.13
CA LYS A 75 31.14 -6.57 -7.25
C LYS A 75 31.07 -7.98 -7.85
N GLN A 76 30.08 -8.79 -7.46
CA GLN A 76 29.88 -10.11 -8.04
C GLN A 76 29.51 -10.03 -9.52
N ARG A 77 28.62 -9.11 -9.92
CA ARG A 77 28.28 -8.88 -11.34
C ARG A 77 29.50 -8.45 -12.15
N SER A 78 30.28 -7.49 -11.64
CA SER A 78 31.51 -7.04 -12.28
C SER A 78 32.52 -8.17 -12.46
N ALA A 79 32.68 -9.07 -11.50
CA ALA A 79 33.52 -10.24 -11.60
C ALA A 79 33.09 -11.23 -12.70
N LEU A 80 31.80 -11.20 -13.07
CA LEU A 80 31.21 -11.96 -14.18
C LEU A 80 31.26 -11.20 -15.51
N GLY A 81 31.87 -9.99 -15.56
CA GLY A 81 31.93 -9.15 -16.73
C GLY A 81 30.62 -8.43 -17.07
N LEU A 82 29.66 -8.41 -16.16
CA LEU A 82 28.39 -7.72 -16.35
C LEU A 82 28.51 -6.25 -15.94
N THR A 83 27.97 -5.36 -16.76
CA THR A 83 28.05 -3.91 -16.65
C THR A 83 26.66 -3.28 -16.45
N ALA A 84 26.58 -1.98 -16.17
CA ALA A 84 25.33 -1.28 -15.93
C ALA A 84 24.41 -1.26 -17.16
N ASP A 85 24.95 -1.18 -18.35
CA ASP A 85 24.24 -1.24 -19.64
C ASP A 85 23.56 -2.61 -19.90
N GLN A 86 23.81 -3.60 -19.05
CA GLN A 86 23.12 -4.89 -19.04
C GLN A 86 22.07 -4.99 -17.93
N ASN A 87 21.73 -3.89 -17.31
CA ASN A 87 20.58 -3.85 -16.41
C ASN A 87 19.27 -3.98 -17.21
N VAL A 88 18.26 -4.49 -16.55
CA VAL A 88 16.89 -4.36 -17.04
C VAL A 88 16.54 -2.87 -17.01
N THR A 89 16.08 -2.34 -18.13
CA THR A 89 15.68 -0.93 -18.26
C THR A 89 14.19 -0.87 -18.57
N GLY A 90 13.41 -0.78 -17.53
CA GLY A 90 11.95 -0.84 -17.65
C GLY A 90 11.40 -2.25 -17.87
N GLY A 91 10.10 -2.34 -18.02
CA GLY A 91 9.38 -3.60 -18.23
C GLY A 91 7.94 -3.52 -17.75
N VAL A 92 7.25 -4.67 -17.83
CA VAL A 92 5.89 -4.81 -17.31
C VAL A 92 5.93 -5.56 -15.98
N VAL A 93 5.45 -4.92 -14.93
CA VAL A 93 5.29 -5.50 -13.60
C VAL A 93 3.84 -5.96 -13.46
N ASN A 94 3.62 -7.24 -13.19
CA ASN A 94 2.27 -7.72 -12.86
C ASN A 94 1.92 -7.31 -11.43
N VAL A 95 0.71 -6.82 -11.25
CA VAL A 95 0.17 -6.37 -9.97
C VAL A 95 -0.90 -7.32 -9.48
N TYR A 96 -0.71 -7.87 -8.30
CA TYR A 96 -1.70 -8.58 -7.52
C TYR A 96 -2.25 -7.63 -6.47
N PHE A 97 -3.52 -7.23 -6.61
CA PHE A 97 -4.13 -6.23 -5.74
C PHE A 97 -5.05 -6.90 -4.71
N HIS A 98 -4.71 -6.77 -3.44
CA HIS A 98 -5.40 -7.40 -2.31
C HIS A 98 -6.25 -6.35 -1.59
N VAL A 99 -7.57 -6.43 -1.78
CA VAL A 99 -8.54 -5.55 -1.10
C VAL A 99 -8.90 -6.17 0.24
N LEU A 100 -8.51 -5.51 1.34
CA LEU A 100 -8.95 -5.89 2.67
C LEU A 100 -10.14 -5.01 3.08
N THR A 101 -11.10 -5.62 3.77
CA THR A 101 -12.32 -4.95 4.22
C THR A 101 -12.78 -5.50 5.57
N ASP A 102 -13.47 -4.66 6.36
CA ASP A 102 -14.18 -5.10 7.56
C ASP A 102 -15.63 -5.57 7.27
N GLY A 103 -16.01 -5.62 5.98
CA GLY A 103 -17.35 -5.92 5.52
C GLY A 103 -18.22 -4.68 5.32
N THR A 104 -17.76 -3.51 5.72
CA THR A 104 -18.45 -2.21 5.56
C THR A 104 -17.53 -1.18 4.92
N ASN A 105 -16.27 -1.11 5.36
CA ASN A 105 -15.26 -0.19 4.86
C ASN A 105 -14.18 -0.96 4.12
N GLY A 106 -13.47 -0.27 3.24
CA GLY A 106 -12.33 -0.83 2.51
C GLY A 106 -12.72 -1.65 1.27
N ASP A 107 -14.01 -1.89 1.00
CA ASP A 107 -14.45 -2.57 -0.22
C ASP A 107 -14.35 -1.64 -1.44
N LEU A 108 -13.14 -1.56 -2.00
CA LEU A 108 -12.83 -0.71 -3.14
C LEU A 108 -13.55 -1.22 -4.39
N ARG A 109 -14.11 -0.30 -5.19
CA ARG A 109 -14.67 -0.64 -6.50
C ARG A 109 -13.54 -0.99 -7.48
N GLN A 110 -13.84 -1.77 -8.51
CA GLN A 110 -12.88 -2.06 -9.57
C GLN A 110 -12.39 -0.76 -10.24
N SER A 111 -13.28 0.22 -10.43
CA SER A 111 -12.91 1.53 -10.99
C SER A 111 -11.87 2.30 -10.19
N ASP A 112 -11.85 2.14 -8.86
CA ASP A 112 -10.89 2.80 -7.97
C ASP A 112 -9.51 2.17 -8.15
N ILE A 113 -9.47 0.84 -8.23
CA ILE A 113 -8.25 0.07 -8.51
C ILE A 113 -7.72 0.39 -9.91
N ASP A 114 -8.58 0.40 -10.93
CA ASP A 114 -8.19 0.75 -12.30
C ASP A 114 -7.65 2.18 -12.38
N SER A 115 -8.19 3.10 -11.58
CA SER A 115 -7.69 4.48 -11.47
C SER A 115 -6.30 4.51 -10.85
N GLN A 116 -6.07 3.72 -9.79
CA GLN A 116 -4.75 3.59 -9.16
C GLN A 116 -3.71 3.04 -10.14
N ILE A 117 -4.05 2.00 -10.90
CA ILE A 117 -3.13 1.46 -11.93
C ILE A 117 -2.82 2.49 -13.01
N ARG A 118 -3.77 3.36 -13.39
CA ARG A 118 -3.50 4.48 -14.31
C ARG A 118 -2.53 5.49 -13.73
N VAL A 119 -2.68 5.86 -12.44
CA VAL A 119 -1.74 6.78 -11.76
C VAL A 119 -0.33 6.18 -11.80
N LEU A 120 -0.16 4.91 -11.42
CA LEU A 120 1.12 4.24 -11.48
C LEU A 120 1.72 4.24 -12.89
N ASN A 121 0.93 3.90 -13.89
CA ASN A 121 1.42 3.92 -15.28
C ASN A 121 1.81 5.33 -15.74
N ASN A 122 1.09 6.38 -15.32
CA ASN A 122 1.46 7.76 -15.65
C ASN A 122 2.78 8.18 -15.01
N ALA A 123 3.01 7.81 -13.75
CA ALA A 123 4.22 8.17 -13.01
C ALA A 123 5.47 7.43 -13.50
N TYR A 124 5.33 6.16 -13.88
CA TYR A 124 6.46 5.29 -14.19
C TYR A 124 6.71 5.06 -15.69
N ALA A 125 5.73 5.32 -16.57
CA ALA A 125 5.91 5.14 -18.01
C ALA A 125 7.03 5.99 -18.62
N PRO A 126 7.32 7.23 -18.19
CA PRO A 126 8.47 8.00 -18.65
C PRO A 126 9.81 7.30 -18.43
N TRP A 127 9.84 6.37 -17.47
CA TRP A 127 11.00 5.59 -17.03
C TRP A 127 11.01 4.16 -17.58
N GLY A 128 10.12 3.86 -18.53
CA GLY A 128 10.05 2.56 -19.20
C GLY A 128 9.31 1.46 -18.41
N TRP A 129 8.78 1.75 -17.22
CA TRP A 129 8.03 0.80 -16.41
C TRP A 129 6.53 0.89 -16.65
N ALA A 130 5.85 -0.25 -16.69
CA ALA A 130 4.40 -0.35 -16.79
C ALA A 130 3.84 -1.36 -15.80
N PHE A 131 2.62 -1.13 -15.32
CA PHE A 131 1.93 -2.00 -14.37
C PHE A 131 0.70 -2.62 -15.04
N ASN A 132 0.66 -3.96 -15.00
CA ASN A 132 -0.44 -4.76 -15.51
C ASN A 132 -1.20 -5.38 -14.34
N LEU A 133 -2.47 -5.03 -14.17
CA LEU A 133 -3.32 -5.64 -13.15
C LEU A 133 -3.57 -7.11 -13.47
N ALA A 134 -2.85 -8.01 -12.82
CA ALA A 134 -2.93 -9.45 -13.04
C ALA A 134 -4.15 -10.07 -12.34
N SER A 135 -4.43 -9.66 -11.10
CA SER A 135 -5.62 -10.08 -10.36
C SER A 135 -6.00 -9.10 -9.26
N VAL A 136 -7.26 -9.20 -8.84
CA VAL A 136 -7.80 -8.55 -7.65
C VAL A 136 -8.46 -9.62 -6.81
N ASP A 137 -8.09 -9.72 -5.54
CA ASP A 137 -8.83 -10.51 -4.57
C ASP A 137 -9.40 -9.62 -3.44
N ARG A 138 -10.39 -10.15 -2.72
CA ARG A 138 -11.10 -9.44 -1.67
C ARG A 138 -11.20 -10.30 -0.43
N THR A 139 -10.67 -9.81 0.68
CA THR A 139 -10.65 -10.52 1.95
C THR A 139 -11.39 -9.74 3.01
N VAL A 140 -12.47 -10.32 3.52
CA VAL A 140 -13.19 -9.79 4.69
C VAL A 140 -12.46 -10.27 5.95
N ASN A 141 -11.71 -9.37 6.57
CA ASN A 141 -11.00 -9.64 7.82
C ASN A 141 -10.86 -8.34 8.62
N VAL A 142 -11.61 -8.23 9.70
CA VAL A 142 -11.70 -7.02 10.52
C VAL A 142 -10.35 -6.61 11.11
N ASP A 143 -9.58 -7.59 11.60
CA ASP A 143 -8.28 -7.33 12.24
C ASP A 143 -7.25 -6.87 11.20
N TRP A 144 -7.16 -7.57 10.06
CA TRP A 144 -6.24 -7.21 9.00
C TRP A 144 -6.58 -5.87 8.35
N PHE A 145 -7.88 -5.57 8.19
CA PHE A 145 -8.29 -4.29 7.63
C PHE A 145 -7.97 -3.12 8.56
N ASN A 146 -8.31 -3.23 9.87
CA ASN A 146 -8.19 -2.09 10.78
C ASN A 146 -6.77 -1.84 11.31
N ASP A 147 -5.88 -2.83 11.25
CA ASP A 147 -4.47 -2.71 11.65
C ASP A 147 -3.60 -3.71 10.88
N CYS A 148 -3.41 -3.43 9.59
CA CYS A 148 -2.58 -4.30 8.76
C CYS A 148 -1.08 -4.18 9.08
N TYR A 149 -0.65 -3.12 9.76
CA TYR A 149 0.73 -2.99 10.18
C TYR A 149 1.10 -4.03 11.24
N SER A 150 0.30 -4.16 12.29
CA SER A 150 0.51 -5.20 13.32
C SER A 150 0.25 -6.62 12.83
N ASN A 151 -0.60 -6.77 11.81
CA ASN A 151 -0.99 -8.06 11.23
C ASN A 151 -0.23 -8.41 9.94
N GLU A 152 0.78 -7.63 9.55
CA GLU A 152 1.48 -7.73 8.27
C GLU A 152 1.90 -9.16 7.92
N ARG A 153 2.57 -9.83 8.84
CA ARG A 153 3.09 -11.18 8.60
C ARG A 153 2.00 -12.21 8.30
N ALA A 154 0.91 -12.16 9.05
CA ALA A 154 -0.21 -13.08 8.84
C ALA A 154 -0.93 -12.79 7.51
N MET A 155 -1.21 -11.51 7.26
CA MET A 155 -1.88 -11.01 6.07
C MET A 155 -1.07 -11.32 4.80
N LYS A 156 0.17 -10.85 4.73
CA LYS A 156 1.01 -11.01 3.53
C LYS A 156 1.32 -12.48 3.25
N ASN A 157 1.67 -13.30 4.25
CA ASN A 157 1.91 -14.73 4.01
C ASN A 157 0.68 -15.50 3.53
N ALA A 158 -0.52 -15.03 3.81
CA ALA A 158 -1.75 -15.66 3.34
C ALA A 158 -2.14 -15.23 1.92
N LEU A 159 -1.80 -14.01 1.52
CA LEU A 159 -2.31 -13.38 0.28
C LEU A 159 -1.25 -13.21 -0.81
N HIS A 160 0.03 -13.20 -0.47
CA HIS A 160 1.13 -12.95 -1.42
C HIS A 160 1.06 -13.90 -2.62
N GLN A 161 1.22 -13.34 -3.83
CA GLN A 161 1.20 -14.07 -5.10
C GLN A 161 2.40 -13.68 -5.97
N GLY A 162 2.76 -14.58 -6.89
CA GLY A 162 3.80 -14.34 -7.88
C GLY A 162 5.23 -14.55 -7.36
N SER A 163 6.15 -13.84 -7.97
CA SER A 163 7.60 -13.92 -7.76
C SER A 163 8.19 -12.55 -7.37
N ALA A 164 9.49 -12.44 -7.27
CA ALA A 164 10.17 -11.17 -6.98
C ALA A 164 9.90 -10.06 -8.00
N GLN A 165 9.53 -10.43 -9.24
CA GLN A 165 9.25 -9.50 -10.32
C GLN A 165 7.81 -8.98 -10.30
N ASP A 166 6.96 -9.58 -9.50
CA ASP A 166 5.54 -9.26 -9.39
C ASP A 166 5.30 -8.42 -8.14
N LEU A 167 4.43 -7.43 -8.25
CA LEU A 167 4.10 -6.51 -7.17
C LEU A 167 2.81 -6.92 -6.49
N ASN A 168 2.84 -7.04 -5.17
CA ASN A 168 1.65 -7.20 -4.34
C ASN A 168 1.29 -5.87 -3.69
N ILE A 169 0.06 -5.38 -3.89
CA ILE A 169 -0.47 -4.16 -3.24
C ILE A 169 -1.60 -4.55 -2.30
N TYR A 170 -1.52 -4.15 -1.06
CA TYR A 170 -2.50 -4.42 -0.02
C TYR A 170 -3.17 -3.12 0.42
N SER A 171 -4.50 -3.01 0.30
CA SER A 171 -5.27 -1.85 0.73
C SER A 171 -5.95 -2.10 2.07
N CYS A 172 -5.65 -1.28 3.09
CA CYS A 172 -6.13 -1.46 4.46
C CYS A 172 -5.95 -0.16 5.28
N VAL A 173 -5.95 -0.24 6.60
CA VAL A 173 -5.56 0.86 7.51
C VAL A 173 -4.19 0.50 8.12
N PRO A 174 -3.08 1.07 7.63
CA PRO A 174 -1.72 0.73 8.06
C PRO A 174 -1.27 1.47 9.32
N GLY A 175 -2.12 1.53 10.34
CA GLY A 175 -1.83 2.26 11.57
C GLY A 175 -1.72 3.77 11.35
N PRO A 176 -0.62 4.43 11.76
CA PRO A 176 -0.45 5.87 11.63
C PRO A 176 0.13 6.30 10.26
N TYR A 177 0.28 5.39 9.31
CA TYR A 177 0.94 5.65 8.03
C TYR A 177 -0.07 5.77 6.89
N LEU A 178 0.32 6.47 5.82
CA LEU A 178 -0.37 6.41 4.52
C LEU A 178 -0.04 5.10 3.80
N GLY A 179 1.20 4.64 3.92
CA GLY A 179 1.66 3.39 3.35
C GLY A 179 2.98 2.93 3.93
N TYR A 180 3.43 1.77 3.50
CA TYR A 180 4.78 1.27 3.69
C TYR A 180 5.11 0.17 2.68
N SER A 181 6.39 -0.05 2.49
CA SER A 181 6.92 -0.99 1.51
C SER A 181 8.04 -1.87 2.08
N THR A 182 8.30 -2.96 1.40
CA THR A 182 9.54 -3.72 1.56
C THR A 182 10.57 -3.31 0.51
N PHE A 183 11.82 -3.15 0.91
CA PHE A 183 12.92 -2.93 -0.04
C PHE A 183 13.28 -4.21 -0.78
N PRO A 184 13.75 -4.14 -2.04
CA PRO A 184 14.04 -5.30 -2.86
C PRO A 184 15.09 -6.24 -2.26
N SER A 185 16.06 -5.72 -1.50
CA SER A 185 17.07 -6.51 -0.80
C SER A 185 16.50 -7.47 0.26
N SER A 186 15.26 -7.24 0.71
CA SER A 186 14.57 -8.07 1.70
C SER A 186 13.98 -9.35 1.11
N TYR A 187 13.67 -9.35 -0.19
CA TYR A 187 12.93 -10.42 -0.87
C TYR A 187 13.49 -11.81 -0.60
N ARG A 188 14.78 -11.99 -0.82
CA ARG A 188 15.43 -13.32 -0.66
C ARG A 188 15.25 -13.93 0.73
N ARG A 189 15.16 -13.10 1.77
CA ARG A 189 15.02 -13.56 3.16
C ARG A 189 13.58 -13.77 3.56
N GLN A 190 12.67 -12.98 3.01
CA GLN A 190 11.26 -12.95 3.41
C GLN A 190 10.35 -12.71 2.17
N PRO A 191 10.35 -13.63 1.19
CA PRO A 191 9.60 -13.42 -0.05
C PRO A 191 8.10 -13.24 0.20
N GLY A 192 7.51 -13.97 1.14
CA GLY A 192 6.09 -13.85 1.48
C GLY A 192 5.71 -12.54 2.21
N LEU A 193 6.67 -11.68 2.54
CA LEU A 193 6.39 -10.33 3.09
C LEU A 193 6.61 -9.22 2.06
N ASP A 194 7.01 -9.56 0.84
CA ASP A 194 7.25 -8.55 -0.20
C ASP A 194 5.96 -7.85 -0.62
N GLY A 195 6.09 -6.59 -1.00
CA GLY A 195 5.01 -5.78 -1.52
C GLY A 195 4.76 -4.49 -0.74
N VAL A 196 3.74 -3.79 -1.20
CA VAL A 196 3.36 -2.44 -0.80
C VAL A 196 2.03 -2.47 -0.08
N VAL A 197 1.94 -1.77 1.04
CA VAL A 197 0.69 -1.55 1.78
C VAL A 197 0.31 -0.08 1.68
N ILE A 198 -0.95 0.19 1.36
CA ILE A 198 -1.48 1.55 1.22
C ILE A 198 -2.76 1.73 2.04
N LEU A 199 -2.96 2.93 2.54
CA LEU A 199 -4.22 3.32 3.15
C LEU A 199 -5.33 3.28 2.10
N TYR A 200 -6.40 2.53 2.36
CA TYR A 200 -7.49 2.33 1.40
C TYR A 200 -8.16 3.64 0.94
N SER A 201 -8.11 4.69 1.77
CA SER A 201 -8.69 6.01 1.47
C SER A 201 -7.75 6.95 0.70
N SER A 202 -6.50 6.55 0.43
CA SER A 202 -5.52 7.33 -0.35
C SER A 202 -5.52 7.01 -1.85
N LEU A 203 -6.38 6.08 -2.31
CA LEU A 203 -6.55 5.85 -3.74
C LEU A 203 -7.18 7.07 -4.42
N PRO A 204 -7.09 7.20 -5.76
CA PRO A 204 -7.71 8.30 -6.48
C PRO A 204 -9.20 8.48 -6.13
N ASP A 205 -9.60 9.73 -5.86
CA ASP A 205 -10.93 10.11 -5.38
C ASP A 205 -11.32 9.55 -4.00
N GLY A 206 -10.37 9.04 -3.24
CA GLY A 206 -10.56 8.59 -1.86
C GLY A 206 -10.80 9.74 -0.88
N SER A 207 -11.04 9.40 0.39
CA SER A 207 -11.39 10.40 1.40
C SER A 207 -10.20 10.99 2.16
N GLU A 208 -8.96 10.58 1.85
CA GLU A 208 -7.75 11.08 2.50
C GLU A 208 -7.32 12.41 1.84
N THR A 209 -7.87 13.51 2.33
CA THR A 209 -7.65 14.84 1.75
C THR A 209 -6.15 15.16 1.62
N ASN A 210 -5.73 15.68 0.46
CA ASN A 210 -4.36 15.99 0.04
C ASN A 210 -3.48 14.77 -0.30
N TYR A 211 -3.94 13.56 -0.01
CA TYR A 211 -3.25 12.29 -0.28
C TYR A 211 -4.21 11.30 -0.94
N ASN A 212 -5.08 11.77 -1.83
CA ASN A 212 -6.10 10.98 -2.50
C ASN A 212 -6.09 11.12 -4.03
N GLU A 213 -4.92 11.39 -4.58
CA GLU A 213 -4.70 11.35 -6.04
C GLU A 213 -3.97 10.07 -6.47
N GLY A 214 -3.54 9.23 -5.49
CA GLY A 214 -2.95 7.92 -5.69
C GLY A 214 -1.44 7.86 -5.57
N ASP A 215 -0.79 8.97 -5.20
CA ASP A 215 0.67 9.03 -5.13
C ASP A 215 1.26 8.40 -3.87
N THR A 216 0.45 8.08 -2.86
CA THR A 216 0.86 7.16 -1.81
C THR A 216 1.37 5.84 -2.39
N ALA A 217 0.65 5.22 -3.34
CA ALA A 217 1.11 3.99 -3.98
C ALA A 217 2.35 4.23 -4.85
N THR A 218 2.41 5.37 -5.56
CA THR A 218 3.59 5.76 -6.35
C THR A 218 4.84 5.85 -5.47
N HIS A 219 4.74 6.51 -4.33
CA HIS A 219 5.81 6.64 -3.33
C HIS A 219 6.29 5.28 -2.82
N GLU A 220 5.38 4.45 -2.34
CA GLU A 220 5.72 3.15 -1.75
C GLU A 220 6.31 2.18 -2.79
N ILE A 221 5.87 2.26 -4.04
CA ILE A 221 6.47 1.48 -5.14
C ILE A 221 7.88 1.98 -5.47
N GLY A 222 8.17 3.26 -5.29
CA GLY A 222 9.55 3.76 -5.35
C GLY A 222 10.48 3.02 -4.37
N HIS A 223 10.03 2.81 -3.14
CA HIS A 223 10.76 1.97 -2.17
C HIS A 223 10.84 0.50 -2.59
N TRP A 224 9.77 -0.05 -3.16
CA TRP A 224 9.77 -1.42 -3.69
C TRP A 224 10.78 -1.58 -4.82
N PHE A 225 11.05 -0.55 -5.62
CA PHE A 225 12.13 -0.48 -6.59
C PHE A 225 13.50 -0.16 -5.96
N GLY A 226 13.58 0.27 -4.70
CA GLY A 226 14.83 0.51 -3.97
C GLY A 226 15.26 1.98 -3.85
N LEU A 227 14.34 2.91 -4.11
CA LEU A 227 14.57 4.33 -3.84
C LEU A 227 14.45 4.61 -2.33
N TYR A 228 15.21 5.58 -1.85
CA TYR A 228 15.08 6.14 -0.51
C TYR A 228 14.34 7.48 -0.59
N HIS A 229 13.95 8.00 0.57
CA HIS A 229 13.39 9.34 0.63
C HIS A 229 14.42 10.39 0.19
N THR A 230 13.97 11.48 -0.43
CA THR A 230 14.83 12.60 -0.88
C THR A 230 15.65 13.20 0.25
N PHE A 231 15.06 13.23 1.46
CA PHE A 231 15.70 13.73 2.69
C PHE A 231 16.59 12.71 3.41
N GLN A 232 16.78 11.51 2.84
CA GLN A 232 17.62 10.47 3.42
C GLN A 232 19.07 10.96 3.55
N GLY A 233 19.65 10.82 4.75
CA GLY A 233 20.99 11.28 5.02
C GLY A 233 21.16 12.81 5.12
N GLY A 234 20.09 13.57 4.94
CA GLY A 234 20.06 15.03 5.06
C GLY A 234 21.10 15.71 4.16
N CYS A 235 21.67 16.82 4.62
CA CYS A 235 22.73 17.52 3.89
C CYS A 235 24.07 16.77 3.96
N SER A 236 24.07 15.50 3.56
CA SER A 236 25.30 14.70 3.47
C SER A 236 25.70 14.46 2.01
N LYS A 237 26.96 14.07 1.78
CA LYS A 237 27.44 13.78 0.42
C LYS A 237 26.72 12.56 -0.19
N LYS A 238 26.26 11.63 0.62
CA LYS A 238 25.60 10.42 0.13
C LYS A 238 24.11 10.66 -0.15
N GLY A 239 23.47 11.56 0.59
CA GLY A 239 22.07 11.86 0.45
C GLY A 239 21.21 10.59 0.44
N ASP A 240 20.31 10.52 -0.51
CA ASP A 240 19.46 9.38 -0.83
C ASP A 240 20.13 8.33 -1.76
N TYR A 241 21.44 8.45 -1.97
CA TYR A 241 22.24 7.62 -2.89
C TYR A 241 21.86 7.78 -4.37
N VAL A 242 21.33 8.95 -4.73
CA VAL A 242 21.06 9.38 -6.10
C VAL A 242 21.72 10.74 -6.32
N ASP A 243 22.60 10.82 -7.31
CA ASP A 243 23.49 12.00 -7.47
C ASP A 243 22.77 13.25 -8.01
N ASP A 244 21.65 13.08 -8.72
CA ASP A 244 20.89 14.17 -9.34
C ASP A 244 19.66 14.61 -8.53
N THR A 245 19.41 14.00 -7.38
CA THR A 245 18.43 14.48 -6.40
C THR A 245 19.09 15.57 -5.54
N PRO A 246 18.57 16.80 -5.52
CA PRO A 246 19.07 17.83 -4.62
C PRO A 246 19.02 17.38 -3.16
N ALA A 247 20.07 17.71 -2.38
CA ALA A 247 20.11 17.32 -0.98
C ALA A 247 19.05 18.07 -0.17
N GLU A 248 18.34 17.34 0.66
CA GLU A 248 17.29 17.83 1.54
C GLU A 248 17.54 17.38 2.98
N ARG A 249 17.37 18.29 3.96
CA ARG A 249 17.69 18.02 5.38
C ARG A 249 16.64 17.19 6.09
N SER A 250 15.39 17.43 5.75
CA SER A 250 14.22 16.87 6.42
C SER A 250 13.04 16.86 5.44
N PRO A 251 12.03 15.99 5.61
CA PRO A 251 10.90 15.94 4.69
C PRO A 251 10.23 17.31 4.52
N ALA A 252 9.76 17.59 3.34
CA ALA A 252 8.82 18.65 3.07
C ALA A 252 7.37 18.16 3.28
N PHE A 253 6.53 19.04 3.77
CA PHE A 253 5.10 18.79 3.94
C PHE A 253 4.30 19.87 3.22
N GLU A 254 3.06 19.60 2.89
CA GLU A 254 2.24 20.52 2.07
C GLU A 254 2.85 20.75 0.69
N CYS A 255 2.99 22.03 0.26
CA CYS A 255 3.61 22.42 -1.03
C CYS A 255 4.53 23.64 -0.81
N PRO A 256 5.64 23.53 -0.09
CA PRO A 256 6.48 24.66 0.30
C PRO A 256 7.39 25.14 -0.83
N VAL A 257 6.83 25.74 -1.86
CA VAL A 257 7.58 26.22 -3.04
C VAL A 257 8.74 27.11 -2.66
N GLY A 258 9.93 26.80 -3.20
CA GLY A 258 11.16 27.55 -2.95
C GLY A 258 11.88 27.18 -1.66
N ARG A 259 11.47 26.07 -1.01
CA ARG A 259 12.17 25.52 0.16
C ARG A 259 13.60 25.14 -0.22
N ASP A 260 14.56 25.44 0.67
CA ASP A 260 15.98 25.09 0.53
C ASP A 260 16.56 24.88 1.94
N THR A 261 16.68 23.63 2.34
CA THR A 261 17.16 23.26 3.68
C THR A 261 18.62 22.89 3.73
N CYS A 262 19.26 22.67 2.56
CA CYS A 262 20.68 22.35 2.43
C CYS A 262 21.42 23.42 1.61
N THR A 263 21.61 24.58 2.19
CA THR A 263 22.18 25.74 1.51
C THR A 263 23.68 25.66 1.27
N GLY A 264 24.15 26.38 0.26
CA GLY A 264 25.55 26.59 -0.05
C GLY A 264 26.10 25.84 -1.25
N ILE A 265 27.30 26.19 -1.70
CA ILE A 265 27.92 25.71 -2.94
C ILE A 265 28.05 24.18 -3.04
N ARG A 266 28.00 23.48 -1.92
CA ARG A 266 28.12 22.02 -1.86
C ARG A 266 26.81 21.30 -2.14
N TYR A 267 25.69 21.99 -2.02
CA TYR A 267 24.34 21.47 -2.13
C TYR A 267 23.55 22.41 -3.04
N PRO A 268 23.77 22.32 -4.35
CA PRO A 268 23.04 23.15 -5.31
C PRO A 268 21.61 22.63 -5.48
N GLY A 269 20.68 23.55 -5.68
CA GLY A 269 19.27 23.26 -5.93
C GLY A 269 18.40 23.56 -4.74
N LEU A 270 17.11 23.62 -4.98
CA LEU A 270 16.06 23.68 -3.95
C LEU A 270 15.74 22.26 -3.50
N ASP A 271 15.10 22.13 -2.34
CA ASP A 271 14.56 20.85 -1.91
C ASP A 271 13.60 20.28 -2.97
N PRO A 272 13.69 19.00 -3.30
CA PRO A 272 12.94 18.40 -4.42
C PRO A 272 11.49 18.08 -4.06
N ILE A 273 10.73 19.10 -3.68
CA ILE A 273 9.35 19.00 -3.17
C ILE A 273 8.35 18.39 -4.17
N GLU A 274 8.71 18.35 -5.45
CA GLU A 274 7.89 17.74 -6.52
C GLU A 274 8.22 16.26 -6.73
N ASN A 275 9.19 15.72 -6.01
CA ASN A 275 9.62 14.33 -6.17
C ASN A 275 8.68 13.39 -5.42
N PHE A 276 8.28 12.29 -6.05
CA PHE A 276 7.43 11.27 -5.43
C PHE A 276 8.02 10.64 -4.16
N MET A 277 9.33 10.80 -3.91
CA MET A 277 9.99 10.25 -2.72
C MET A 277 10.11 11.26 -1.56
N ASP A 278 9.45 12.42 -1.63
CA ASP A 278 9.27 13.35 -0.51
C ASP A 278 7.90 13.11 0.17
N TYR A 279 7.47 14.00 1.09
CA TYR A 279 6.23 13.91 1.88
C TYR A 279 5.25 15.04 1.59
N THR A 280 5.36 15.67 0.45
CA THR A 280 4.44 16.73 0.03
C THR A 280 3.06 16.16 -0.35
N TYR A 281 2.07 17.05 -0.54
CA TYR A 281 0.75 16.65 -1.01
C TYR A 281 0.82 16.04 -2.41
N ASP A 282 -0.06 15.09 -2.73
CA ASP A 282 -0.14 14.45 -4.04
C ASP A 282 -0.18 15.50 -5.17
N SER A 283 -0.94 16.59 -5.00
CA SER A 283 -1.04 17.67 -5.99
C SER A 283 0.28 18.40 -6.29
N CYS A 284 1.33 18.17 -5.51
CA CYS A 284 2.66 18.77 -5.70
C CYS A 284 3.67 17.79 -6.27
N MET A 285 3.44 16.49 -6.10
CA MET A 285 4.34 15.43 -6.57
C MET A 285 4.02 15.05 -8.01
N PHE A 286 5.03 15.01 -8.88
CA PHE A 286 4.83 14.62 -10.27
C PHE A 286 6.08 14.07 -10.97
N GLN A 287 7.19 13.84 -10.24
CA GLN A 287 8.41 13.42 -10.91
C GLN A 287 9.30 12.48 -10.10
N PHE A 288 10.05 11.66 -10.85
CA PHE A 288 11.32 11.07 -10.46
C PHE A 288 12.45 11.76 -11.23
N THR A 289 13.72 11.52 -10.85
CA THR A 289 14.90 11.94 -11.59
C THR A 289 15.46 10.82 -12.47
N SER A 290 16.32 11.14 -13.41
CA SER A 290 17.01 10.12 -14.21
C SER A 290 17.97 9.25 -13.38
N GLY A 291 18.53 9.79 -12.32
CA GLY A 291 19.31 9.00 -11.37
C GLY A 291 18.48 8.05 -10.54
N GLN A 292 17.27 8.45 -10.16
CA GLN A 292 16.31 7.55 -9.51
C GLN A 292 15.89 6.40 -10.44
N ASP A 293 15.66 6.68 -11.72
CA ASP A 293 15.38 5.67 -12.74
C ASP A 293 16.53 4.67 -12.86
N ALA A 294 17.75 5.15 -13.06
CA ALA A 294 18.92 4.28 -13.12
C ALA A 294 19.09 3.40 -11.88
N ARG A 295 18.72 3.93 -10.70
CA ARG A 295 18.73 3.16 -9.47
C ARG A 295 17.61 2.13 -9.43
N MET A 296 16.40 2.44 -9.87
CA MET A 296 15.29 1.47 -9.98
C MET A 296 15.68 0.29 -10.87
N ASP A 297 16.24 0.56 -12.03
CA ASP A 297 16.73 -0.44 -12.98
C ASP A 297 17.81 -1.34 -12.37
N GLU A 298 18.77 -0.75 -11.70
CA GLU A 298 19.85 -1.49 -11.05
C GLU A 298 19.29 -2.38 -9.91
N MET A 299 18.46 -1.84 -9.04
CA MET A 299 17.91 -2.56 -7.91
C MET A 299 16.98 -3.68 -8.35
N PHE A 300 16.15 -3.44 -9.37
CA PHE A 300 15.33 -4.48 -9.97
C PHE A 300 16.20 -5.61 -10.55
N THR A 301 17.24 -5.26 -11.29
CA THR A 301 18.17 -6.23 -11.84
C THR A 301 18.87 -7.06 -10.77
N LEU A 302 19.28 -6.45 -9.66
CA LEU A 302 20.04 -7.12 -8.60
C LEU A 302 19.19 -8.05 -7.74
N TYR A 303 17.92 -7.73 -7.57
CA TYR A 303 17.12 -8.36 -6.52
C TYR A 303 15.81 -8.98 -7.01
N ARG A 304 15.32 -8.59 -8.19
CA ARG A 304 14.00 -9.01 -8.67
C ARG A 304 14.06 -9.79 -9.98
N ALA A 305 14.86 -9.35 -10.93
CA ALA A 305 14.94 -9.99 -12.23
C ALA A 305 15.41 -11.45 -12.13
N GLY A 306 14.55 -12.39 -12.56
CA GLY A 306 14.85 -13.82 -12.60
C GLY A 306 14.93 -14.50 -11.22
N GLN A 307 14.34 -13.89 -10.18
CA GLN A 307 14.30 -14.47 -8.82
C GLN A 307 12.97 -15.18 -8.55
#